data_1982eb00bfc54c183b1f9f57dc53a236
#
_entry.id   1982eb00bfc54c183b1f9f57dc53a236
#
_cell.length_a   1.000
_cell.length_b   1.000
_cell.length_c   1.000
_cell.angle_alpha   90.00
_cell.angle_beta   90.00
_cell.angle_gamma   90.00
#
_symmetry.space_group_name_H-M   'P 1'
#
loop_
_entity.id
_entity.type
_entity.pdbx_description
1 polymer ?
#
loop_
_entity_poly.entity_id
_entity_poly.type
_entity_poly.pdbx_seq_one_letter_code
_entity_poly.pdbx_strand_id
1 'polypeptide(L)'
;MERKRKTVVGRLTGRMLIWVLFIALGLACVLFYFEGRSTRQFYTEIYHNKMLITNEYTRRVISDVYVAVTNNLYYLEHSLDKPDSLKTTMERIVGSGTRVRSCGISFMKDYYPQKGHLFRPFAWRDPASPDVIYSQDMGDGDLDYLTAKWFVDVVKSDSAQWSDPFYDGYDDKTTLSSYVVPIHDQEGRIVAVLGADISLDWFTNKLNEADSVINRSKMLMASKFEMKSNSFIINHDGTYMTNSDGKHIMQDNFFRQLEACDGSNAESVINRILNGIEDNKSLDRFLVNGKECFLFYMPVKYTQWILVTVVPCRAVDILCYLNGATVFIITLLPFLLLVFAGYFYLRNVAKPLKQLVKVADDIVDGKLDTPMPEMKYNDEICQLRDSLEDIQGILSHYTDDRKKS
;
A
#
# COMPACT_ATOMS: atom_id res chain seq x y z
N MET A 1 -24.85 -56.48 28.81
CA MET A 1 -24.29 -55.24 28.26
C MET A 1 -23.30 -54.69 29.28
N GLU A 2 -22.03 -55.11 29.18
CA GLU A 2 -20.95 -54.70 30.12
C GLU A 2 -20.58 -53.23 29.85
N ARG A 3 -20.92 -52.36 30.83
CA ARG A 3 -20.50 -50.95 30.82
C ARG A 3 -18.99 -50.91 31.02
N LYS A 4 -18.22 -50.74 29.90
CA LYS A 4 -16.76 -50.51 29.96
C LYS A 4 -16.46 -49.40 30.97
N ARG A 5 -15.98 -49.78 32.18
CA ARG A 5 -15.52 -48.83 33.19
C ARG A 5 -14.30 -48.08 32.65
N LYS A 6 -14.50 -46.82 32.26
CA LYS A 6 -13.38 -45.96 31.92
C LYS A 6 -12.67 -45.59 33.24
N THR A 7 -11.33 -45.79 33.27
CA THR A 7 -10.53 -45.43 34.45
C THR A 7 -10.63 -43.97 34.76
N VAL A 8 -10.67 -43.59 36.05
CA VAL A 8 -10.77 -42.21 36.53
C VAL A 8 -9.63 -41.33 35.93
N VAL A 9 -8.40 -41.89 35.94
CA VAL A 9 -7.18 -41.26 35.36
C VAL A 9 -7.38 -40.94 33.87
N GLY A 10 -7.86 -41.89 33.07
CA GLY A 10 -8.04 -41.66 31.60
C GLY A 10 -9.19 -40.70 31.27
N ARG A 11 -10.18 -40.53 32.24
CA ARG A 11 -11.22 -39.50 32.07
C ARG A 11 -10.75 -38.12 32.48
N LEU A 12 -9.96 -38.02 33.55
CA LEU A 12 -9.47 -36.72 34.04
C LEU A 12 -8.43 -36.10 33.05
N THR A 13 -7.48 -36.90 32.65
CA THR A 13 -6.40 -36.48 31.69
C THR A 13 -6.94 -36.23 30.30
N GLY A 14 -7.90 -37.01 29.79
CA GLY A 14 -8.58 -36.70 28.54
C GLY A 14 -9.35 -35.35 28.57
N ARG A 15 -9.99 -35.04 29.68
CA ARG A 15 -10.63 -33.72 29.87
C ARG A 15 -9.61 -32.58 29.94
N MET A 16 -8.50 -32.76 30.66
CA MET A 16 -7.43 -31.74 30.72
C MET A 16 -6.84 -31.47 29.37
N LEU A 17 -6.56 -32.47 28.55
CA LEU A 17 -6.04 -32.33 27.19
C LEU A 17 -7.04 -31.56 26.29
N ILE A 18 -8.35 -31.81 26.43
CA ILE A 18 -9.39 -31.08 25.70
C ILE A 18 -9.40 -29.60 26.12
N TRP A 19 -9.28 -29.29 27.42
CA TRP A 19 -9.23 -27.91 27.90
C TRP A 19 -7.98 -27.18 27.41
N VAL A 20 -6.82 -27.83 27.43
CA VAL A 20 -5.55 -27.27 26.89
C VAL A 20 -5.71 -26.94 25.40
N LEU A 21 -6.31 -27.85 24.61
CA LEU A 21 -6.57 -27.61 23.21
C LEU A 21 -7.52 -26.46 22.98
N PHE A 22 -8.57 -26.37 23.80
CA PHE A 22 -9.57 -25.29 23.70
C PHE A 22 -8.96 -23.92 24.02
N ILE A 23 -8.13 -23.84 25.07
CA ILE A 23 -7.40 -22.62 25.44
C ILE A 23 -6.39 -22.24 24.32
N ALA A 24 -5.65 -23.22 23.79
CA ALA A 24 -4.70 -22.98 22.68
C ALA A 24 -5.40 -22.46 21.43
N LEU A 25 -6.56 -23.03 21.08
CA LEU A 25 -7.36 -22.58 19.94
C LEU A 25 -7.87 -21.13 20.15
N GLY A 26 -8.39 -20.84 21.35
CA GLY A 26 -8.83 -19.50 21.72
C GLY A 26 -7.69 -18.47 21.59
N LEU A 27 -6.51 -18.80 22.13
CA LEU A 27 -5.32 -17.95 22.04
C LEU A 27 -4.87 -17.74 20.56
N ALA A 28 -4.85 -18.83 19.78
CA ALA A 28 -4.49 -18.76 18.37
C ALA A 28 -5.48 -17.88 17.56
N CYS A 29 -6.78 -17.97 17.84
CA CYS A 29 -7.79 -17.10 17.20
C CYS A 29 -7.63 -15.62 17.58
N VAL A 30 -7.33 -15.33 18.85
CA VAL A 30 -7.09 -13.96 19.32
C VAL A 30 -5.84 -13.39 18.64
N LEU A 31 -4.75 -14.13 18.60
CA LEU A 31 -3.50 -13.71 17.94
C LEU A 31 -3.70 -13.53 16.43
N PHE A 32 -4.44 -14.43 15.77
CA PHE A 32 -4.81 -14.27 14.35
C PHE A 32 -5.52 -12.94 14.08
N TYR A 33 -6.50 -12.60 14.92
CA TYR A 33 -7.25 -11.34 14.79
C TYR A 33 -6.35 -10.10 14.99
N PHE A 34 -5.53 -10.11 16.06
CA PHE A 34 -4.62 -8.99 16.34
C PHE A 34 -3.56 -8.82 15.27
N GLU A 35 -2.98 -9.91 14.77
CA GLU A 35 -2.00 -9.87 13.69
C GLU A 35 -2.59 -9.32 12.39
N GLY A 36 -3.79 -9.75 12.02
CA GLY A 36 -4.48 -9.21 10.87
C GLY A 36 -4.72 -7.70 10.97
N ARG A 37 -5.11 -7.21 12.15
CA ARG A 37 -5.29 -5.78 12.42
C ARG A 37 -3.96 -5.01 12.38
N SER A 38 -2.91 -5.53 13.02
CA SER A 38 -1.57 -4.95 13.03
C SER A 38 -0.99 -4.87 11.62
N THR A 39 -1.08 -5.94 10.85
CA THR A 39 -0.65 -5.98 9.45
C THR A 39 -1.36 -4.92 8.61
N ARG A 40 -2.68 -4.77 8.77
CA ARG A 40 -3.44 -3.75 8.05
C ARG A 40 -2.96 -2.34 8.39
N GLN A 41 -2.78 -2.02 9.67
CA GLN A 41 -2.26 -0.71 10.12
C GLN A 41 -0.86 -0.45 9.55
N PHE A 42 0.02 -1.44 9.59
CA PHE A 42 1.38 -1.35 9.04
C PHE A 42 1.39 -1.02 7.54
N TYR A 43 0.57 -1.69 6.73
CA TYR A 43 0.49 -1.38 5.30
C TYR A 43 -0.14 -0.02 5.02
N THR A 44 -1.13 0.41 5.80
CA THR A 44 -1.69 1.76 5.71
C THR A 44 -0.62 2.81 5.93
N GLU A 45 0.20 2.64 6.97
CA GLU A 45 1.28 3.55 7.30
C GLU A 45 2.38 3.57 6.21
N ILE A 46 2.72 2.42 5.63
CA ILE A 46 3.64 2.35 4.49
C ILE A 46 3.13 3.16 3.30
N TYR A 47 1.85 3.03 2.94
CA TYR A 47 1.29 3.79 1.82
C TYR A 47 1.18 5.28 2.13
N HIS A 48 0.83 5.63 3.35
CA HIS A 48 0.81 7.02 3.80
C HIS A 48 2.20 7.65 3.75
N ASN A 49 3.22 7.00 4.32
CA ASN A 49 4.60 7.48 4.29
C ASN A 49 5.15 7.61 2.86
N LYS A 50 4.83 6.66 1.99
CA LYS A 50 5.14 6.76 0.56
C LYS A 50 4.52 8.01 -0.05
N MET A 51 3.23 8.27 0.21
CA MET A 51 2.54 9.46 -0.29
C MET A 51 3.20 10.75 0.20
N LEU A 52 3.56 10.82 1.48
CA LEU A 52 4.28 11.98 2.06
C LEU A 52 5.58 12.25 1.29
N ILE A 53 6.40 11.21 1.10
CA ILE A 53 7.69 11.34 0.40
C ILE A 53 7.47 11.76 -1.06
N THR A 54 6.51 11.15 -1.74
CA THR A 54 6.18 11.46 -3.13
C THR A 54 5.63 12.87 -3.28
N ASN A 55 4.74 13.29 -2.36
CA ASN A 55 4.17 14.63 -2.36
C ASN A 55 5.25 15.70 -2.08
N GLU A 56 6.14 15.46 -1.13
CA GLU A 56 7.25 16.37 -0.84
C GLU A 56 8.19 16.51 -2.03
N TYR A 57 8.44 15.41 -2.75
CA TYR A 57 9.23 15.45 -3.97
C TYR A 57 8.55 16.26 -5.08
N THR A 58 7.24 16.03 -5.29
CA THR A 58 6.43 16.79 -6.23
C THR A 58 6.43 18.27 -5.87
N ARG A 59 6.24 18.60 -4.60
CA ARG A 59 6.28 19.95 -4.07
C ARG A 59 7.61 20.67 -4.36
N ARG A 60 8.74 19.98 -4.23
CA ARG A 60 10.07 20.56 -4.54
C ARG A 60 10.17 20.96 -6.00
N VAL A 61 9.75 20.08 -6.91
CA VAL A 61 9.78 20.37 -8.35
C VAL A 61 8.90 21.57 -8.69
N ILE A 62 7.69 21.62 -8.13
CA ILE A 62 6.76 22.73 -8.28
C ILE A 62 7.37 24.03 -7.72
N SER A 63 8.00 23.95 -6.55
CA SER A 63 8.66 25.09 -5.92
C SER A 63 9.86 25.61 -6.75
N ASP A 64 10.63 24.71 -7.35
CA ASP A 64 11.77 25.11 -8.22
C ASP A 64 11.30 25.92 -9.41
N VAL A 65 10.19 25.54 -10.06
CA VAL A 65 9.60 26.30 -11.17
C VAL A 65 9.05 27.65 -10.68
N TYR A 66 8.32 27.64 -9.59
CA TYR A 66 7.79 28.86 -8.96
C TYR A 66 8.91 29.85 -8.67
N VAL A 67 9.99 29.41 -8.06
CA VAL A 67 11.16 30.27 -7.72
C VAL A 67 11.86 30.75 -8.99
N ALA A 68 12.05 29.89 -9.99
CA ALA A 68 12.67 30.26 -11.27
C ALA A 68 11.91 31.38 -11.96
N VAL A 69 10.58 31.31 -11.96
CA VAL A 69 9.72 32.34 -12.55
C VAL A 69 9.73 33.62 -11.70
N THR A 70 9.44 33.49 -10.40
CA THR A 70 9.26 34.65 -9.50
C THR A 70 10.52 35.50 -9.38
N ASN A 71 11.71 34.88 -9.36
CA ASN A 71 12.99 35.61 -9.31
C ASN A 71 13.27 36.43 -10.57
N ASN A 72 12.65 36.10 -11.69
CA ASN A 72 12.81 36.83 -12.95
C ASN A 72 11.65 37.79 -13.24
N LEU A 73 10.53 37.69 -12.53
CA LEU A 73 9.31 38.47 -12.81
C LEU A 73 9.58 39.96 -12.74
N TYR A 74 10.16 40.44 -11.64
CA TYR A 74 10.51 41.86 -11.46
C TYR A 74 11.38 42.38 -12.59
N TYR A 75 12.40 41.62 -12.99
CA TYR A 75 13.29 42.01 -14.10
C TYR A 75 12.54 42.07 -15.42
N LEU A 76 11.64 41.13 -15.68
CA LEU A 76 10.83 41.12 -16.90
C LEU A 76 9.93 42.36 -17.01
N GLU A 77 9.18 42.70 -15.96
CA GLU A 77 8.29 43.83 -15.92
C GLU A 77 9.01 45.18 -16.11
N HIS A 78 10.30 45.25 -15.67
CA HIS A 78 11.14 46.45 -15.82
C HIS A 78 11.98 46.47 -17.10
N SER A 79 11.91 45.44 -17.94
CA SER A 79 12.70 45.30 -19.19
C SER A 79 11.80 45.21 -20.43
N LEU A 80 10.53 45.56 -20.32
CA LEU A 80 9.56 45.51 -21.43
C LEU A 80 9.93 46.47 -22.58
N ASP A 81 10.73 47.50 -22.32
CA ASP A 81 11.30 48.38 -23.36
C ASP A 81 12.33 47.73 -24.27
N LYS A 82 12.82 46.55 -23.92
CA LYS A 82 13.93 45.85 -24.63
C LYS A 82 13.53 44.48 -25.14
N PRO A 83 12.66 44.36 -26.15
CA PRO A 83 12.12 43.07 -26.61
C PRO A 83 13.18 42.05 -27.00
N ASP A 84 14.35 42.50 -27.55
CA ASP A 84 15.43 41.61 -27.97
C ASP A 84 16.14 40.93 -26.77
N SER A 85 16.05 41.49 -25.56
CA SER A 85 16.63 40.92 -24.32
C SER A 85 15.76 39.86 -23.67
N LEU A 86 14.46 39.80 -24.01
CA LEU A 86 13.49 38.90 -23.37
C LEU A 86 13.83 37.42 -23.63
N LYS A 87 14.34 37.11 -24.81
CA LYS A 87 14.77 35.76 -25.15
C LYS A 87 15.86 35.23 -24.20
N THR A 88 16.87 36.05 -23.90
CA THR A 88 17.91 35.70 -22.90
C THR A 88 17.34 35.48 -21.50
N THR A 89 16.26 36.18 -21.18
CA THR A 89 15.57 35.92 -19.86
C THR A 89 14.84 34.59 -19.88
N MET A 90 14.23 34.18 -20.99
CA MET A 90 13.65 32.85 -21.11
C MET A 90 14.73 31.75 -20.99
N GLU A 91 15.86 31.91 -21.64
CA GLU A 91 17.02 31.02 -21.50
C GLU A 91 17.49 30.91 -20.05
N ARG A 92 17.51 32.04 -19.31
CA ARG A 92 17.90 32.08 -17.90
C ARG A 92 16.88 31.33 -17.02
N ILE A 93 15.58 31.49 -17.25
CA ILE A 93 14.55 30.77 -16.52
C ILE A 93 14.68 29.25 -16.76
N VAL A 94 14.82 28.82 -18.03
CA VAL A 94 15.03 27.41 -18.37
C VAL A 94 16.35 26.89 -17.77
N GLY A 95 17.41 27.72 -17.78
CA GLY A 95 18.72 27.36 -17.24
C GLY A 95 18.81 27.33 -15.73
N SER A 96 17.96 28.09 -15.00
CA SER A 96 18.00 28.20 -13.54
C SER A 96 17.50 26.95 -12.82
N GLY A 97 16.73 26.10 -13.49
CA GLY A 97 16.20 24.88 -12.91
C GLY A 97 16.24 23.71 -13.88
N THR A 98 16.69 22.55 -13.43
CA THR A 98 16.76 21.32 -14.26
C THR A 98 15.37 20.77 -14.62
N ARG A 99 14.31 21.31 -14.06
CA ARG A 99 12.92 20.83 -14.21
C ARG A 99 12.08 21.66 -15.16
N VAL A 100 12.48 22.90 -15.43
CA VAL A 100 11.84 23.72 -16.45
C VAL A 100 12.20 23.16 -17.83
N ARG A 101 11.18 22.67 -18.53
CA ARG A 101 11.31 22.10 -19.90
C ARG A 101 11.43 23.20 -20.93
N SER A 102 10.56 24.18 -20.83
CA SER A 102 10.49 25.36 -21.70
C SER A 102 9.91 26.56 -20.97
N CYS A 103 10.16 27.74 -21.51
CA CYS A 103 9.61 28.99 -20.98
C CYS A 103 9.38 29.96 -22.14
N GLY A 104 8.24 30.65 -22.10
CA GLY A 104 7.91 31.67 -23.09
C GLY A 104 7.05 32.79 -22.55
N ILE A 105 7.19 33.97 -23.12
CA ILE A 105 6.35 35.13 -22.86
C ILE A 105 5.46 35.38 -24.08
N SER A 106 4.16 35.35 -23.91
CA SER A 106 3.17 35.58 -24.97
C SER A 106 2.54 36.93 -24.78
N PHE A 107 2.85 37.86 -25.66
CA PHE A 107 2.39 39.24 -25.57
C PHE A 107 0.95 39.45 -26.10
N MET A 108 0.26 40.44 -25.59
CA MET A 108 -1.01 40.88 -26.16
C MET A 108 -0.82 41.27 -27.63
N LYS A 109 -1.86 41.10 -28.41
CA LYS A 109 -1.86 41.45 -29.85
C LYS A 109 -1.37 42.87 -30.07
N ASP A 110 -0.47 43.07 -31.04
CA ASP A 110 0.08 44.36 -31.46
C ASP A 110 0.87 45.11 -30.37
N TYR A 111 1.30 44.44 -29.28
CA TYR A 111 2.07 45.10 -28.21
C TYR A 111 3.44 45.61 -28.73
N TYR A 112 4.10 44.84 -29.59
CA TYR A 112 5.33 45.26 -30.30
C TYR A 112 5.08 45.25 -31.81
N PRO A 113 4.58 46.33 -32.41
CA PRO A 113 4.26 46.36 -33.84
C PRO A 113 5.43 46.04 -34.77
N GLN A 114 6.66 46.33 -34.32
CA GLN A 114 7.90 45.99 -35.04
C GLN A 114 8.25 44.50 -35.03
N LYS A 115 7.61 43.70 -34.21
CA LYS A 115 7.80 42.24 -34.12
C LYS A 115 6.61 41.46 -34.72
N GLY A 116 5.60 42.11 -35.28
CA GLY A 116 4.40 41.52 -35.85
C GLY A 116 3.17 41.64 -34.95
N HIS A 117 2.07 40.97 -35.34
CA HIS A 117 0.83 41.00 -34.58
C HIS A 117 0.91 40.15 -33.32
N LEU A 118 1.67 39.04 -33.37
CA LEU A 118 1.96 38.13 -32.25
C LEU A 118 3.47 38.09 -32.04
N PHE A 119 3.87 38.14 -30.77
CA PHE A 119 5.26 38.08 -30.41
C PHE A 119 5.44 37.21 -29.18
N ARG A 120 6.25 36.13 -29.29
CA ARG A 120 6.52 35.18 -28.22
C ARG A 120 8.00 34.80 -28.21
N PRO A 121 8.87 35.47 -27.46
CA PRO A 121 10.21 34.94 -27.16
C PRO A 121 10.04 33.65 -26.33
N PHE A 122 10.74 32.60 -26.78
CA PHE A 122 10.60 31.25 -26.26
C PHE A 122 11.97 30.57 -26.16
N ALA A 123 12.17 29.82 -25.07
CA ALA A 123 13.35 28.99 -24.89
C ALA A 123 12.94 27.58 -24.41
N TRP A 124 13.67 26.58 -24.84
CA TRP A 124 13.41 25.21 -24.45
C TRP A 124 14.69 24.40 -24.29
N ARG A 125 14.63 23.37 -23.51
CA ARG A 125 15.70 22.40 -23.24
C ARG A 125 15.63 21.28 -24.26
N ASP A 126 16.76 20.91 -24.86
CA ASP A 126 16.84 19.77 -25.77
C ASP A 126 16.46 18.48 -25.03
N PRO A 127 15.50 17.69 -25.54
CA PRO A 127 15.14 16.39 -24.96
C PRO A 127 16.28 15.39 -24.95
N ALA A 128 17.12 15.41 -26.01
CA ALA A 128 18.24 14.47 -26.18
C ALA A 128 19.49 14.91 -25.40
N SER A 129 19.65 16.22 -25.20
CA SER A 129 20.82 16.82 -24.53
C SER A 129 20.35 17.86 -23.51
N PRO A 130 19.93 17.46 -22.30
CA PRO A 130 19.28 18.38 -21.34
C PRO A 130 20.09 19.59 -20.88
N ASP A 131 21.39 19.61 -21.14
CA ASP A 131 22.27 20.75 -20.85
C ASP A 131 22.25 21.81 -21.97
N VAL A 132 21.68 21.49 -23.14
CA VAL A 132 21.55 22.40 -24.27
C VAL A 132 20.20 23.10 -24.22
N ILE A 133 20.24 24.42 -24.30
CA ILE A 133 19.04 25.29 -24.32
C ILE A 133 19.03 26.00 -25.67
N TYR A 134 17.91 25.89 -26.35
CA TYR A 134 17.63 26.63 -27.57
C TYR A 134 16.67 27.78 -27.27
N SER A 135 16.72 28.80 -28.06
CA SER A 135 15.79 29.93 -27.99
C SER A 135 15.47 30.51 -29.35
N GLN A 136 14.27 31.01 -29.51
CA GLN A 136 13.82 31.71 -30.72
C GLN A 136 12.73 32.73 -30.40
N ASP A 137 12.57 33.71 -31.28
CA ASP A 137 11.41 34.60 -31.30
C ASP A 137 10.37 33.94 -32.21
N MET A 138 9.21 33.62 -31.66
CA MET A 138 8.05 33.13 -32.41
C MET A 138 7.11 34.29 -32.69
N GLY A 139 6.46 34.27 -33.84
CA GLY A 139 5.59 35.36 -34.31
C GLY A 139 4.36 34.87 -35.05
N ASP A 140 3.85 35.71 -35.95
CA ASP A 140 2.68 35.44 -36.75
C ASP A 140 2.84 34.14 -37.57
N GLY A 141 1.87 33.22 -37.42
CA GLY A 141 1.85 31.99 -38.18
C GLY A 141 2.45 30.78 -37.43
N ASP A 142 3.19 30.98 -36.33
CA ASP A 142 3.76 29.88 -35.57
C ASP A 142 2.73 29.27 -34.57
N LEU A 143 2.00 30.12 -33.83
CA LEU A 143 1.01 29.66 -32.85
C LEU A 143 0.04 30.80 -32.48
N ASP A 144 -1.28 30.57 -32.61
CA ASP A 144 -2.29 31.45 -32.05
C ASP A 144 -2.56 31.07 -30.58
N TYR A 145 -1.85 31.76 -29.67
CA TYR A 145 -2.01 31.54 -28.22
C TYR A 145 -3.14 32.40 -27.61
N LEU A 146 -3.67 33.39 -28.31
CA LEU A 146 -4.68 34.32 -27.75
C LEU A 146 -5.99 33.61 -27.43
N THR A 147 -6.30 32.50 -28.11
CA THR A 147 -7.50 31.70 -27.91
C THR A 147 -7.23 30.51 -26.97
N ALA A 148 -5.96 30.25 -26.64
CA ALA A 148 -5.60 29.13 -25.76
C ALA A 148 -6.15 29.30 -24.35
N LYS A 149 -6.73 28.25 -23.79
CA LYS A 149 -7.39 28.25 -22.45
C LYS A 149 -6.44 28.81 -21.38
N TRP A 150 -5.19 28.35 -21.32
CA TRP A 150 -4.20 28.80 -20.34
C TRP A 150 -3.93 30.31 -20.39
N PHE A 151 -3.96 30.91 -21.60
CA PHE A 151 -3.79 32.36 -21.80
C PHE A 151 -5.03 33.13 -21.36
N VAL A 152 -6.20 32.74 -21.87
CA VAL A 152 -7.48 33.38 -21.57
C VAL A 152 -7.80 33.34 -20.08
N ASP A 153 -7.58 32.21 -19.42
CA ASP A 153 -7.89 32.04 -18.00
C ASP A 153 -7.03 32.97 -17.12
N VAL A 154 -5.72 33.09 -17.41
CA VAL A 154 -4.82 34.02 -16.68
C VAL A 154 -5.18 35.48 -16.92
N VAL A 155 -5.45 35.86 -18.16
CA VAL A 155 -5.86 37.23 -18.49
C VAL A 155 -7.19 37.62 -17.79
N LYS A 156 -8.12 36.68 -17.64
CA LYS A 156 -9.40 36.92 -16.96
C LYS A 156 -9.27 36.95 -15.44
N SER A 157 -8.44 36.09 -14.86
CA SER A 157 -8.32 35.96 -13.41
C SER A 157 -7.31 36.92 -12.81
N ASP A 158 -6.44 37.48 -13.61
CA ASP A 158 -5.30 38.34 -13.20
C ASP A 158 -4.49 37.66 -12.07
N SER A 159 -4.28 36.37 -12.18
CA SER A 159 -3.59 35.58 -11.15
C SER A 159 -2.77 34.44 -11.73
N ALA A 160 -1.63 34.19 -11.09
CA ALA A 160 -0.77 33.08 -11.46
C ALA A 160 -1.44 31.74 -11.13
N GLN A 161 -1.34 30.78 -12.04
CA GLN A 161 -1.94 29.45 -11.88
C GLN A 161 -1.19 28.37 -12.67
N TRP A 162 -1.49 27.11 -12.40
CA TRP A 162 -1.04 25.99 -13.21
C TRP A 162 -2.10 25.67 -14.27
N SER A 163 -1.64 25.43 -15.51
CA SER A 163 -2.53 25.06 -16.62
C SER A 163 -3.04 23.62 -16.49
N ASP A 164 -4.16 23.33 -17.14
CA ASP A 164 -4.51 21.95 -17.46
C ASP A 164 -3.41 21.30 -18.30
N PRO A 165 -3.31 19.96 -18.36
CA PRO A 165 -2.32 19.27 -19.19
C PRO A 165 -2.58 19.55 -20.67
N PHE A 166 -1.50 19.63 -21.47
CA PHE A 166 -1.54 19.77 -22.93
C PHE A 166 -0.37 19.02 -23.56
N TYR A 167 -0.48 18.73 -24.85
CA TYR A 167 0.62 18.12 -25.60
C TYR A 167 1.63 19.18 -26.03
N ASP A 168 2.92 18.80 -26.00
CA ASP A 168 3.98 19.63 -26.53
C ASP A 168 3.74 19.85 -28.04
N GLY A 169 3.67 21.11 -28.50
CA GLY A 169 3.44 21.42 -29.91
C GLY A 169 4.56 20.96 -30.85
N TYR A 170 5.73 20.58 -30.32
CA TYR A 170 6.86 20.04 -31.08
C TYR A 170 6.94 18.51 -31.04
N ASP A 171 6.34 17.89 -30.05
CA ASP A 171 6.30 16.44 -29.86
C ASP A 171 4.93 16.05 -29.29
N ASP A 172 3.99 15.65 -30.15
CA ASP A 172 2.62 15.26 -29.79
C ASP A 172 2.52 14.13 -28.76
N LYS A 173 3.64 13.64 -28.25
CA LYS A 173 3.69 12.56 -27.26
C LYS A 173 4.02 13.03 -25.85
N THR A 174 4.72 14.17 -25.72
CA THR A 174 5.11 14.70 -24.41
C THR A 174 3.96 15.52 -23.83
N THR A 175 3.51 15.14 -22.64
CA THR A 175 2.50 15.90 -21.88
C THR A 175 3.17 16.94 -20.98
N LEU A 176 2.67 18.17 -21.04
CA LEU A 176 3.18 19.31 -20.30
C LEU A 176 2.06 19.93 -19.42
N SER A 177 2.48 20.64 -18.39
CA SER A 177 1.67 21.66 -17.70
C SER A 177 2.53 22.87 -17.45
N SER A 178 1.94 24.06 -17.57
CA SER A 178 2.63 25.34 -17.42
C SER A 178 2.25 26.03 -16.12
N TYR A 179 3.24 26.57 -15.43
CA TYR A 179 3.02 27.62 -14.47
C TYR A 179 2.90 28.94 -15.22
N VAL A 180 1.71 29.53 -15.26
CA VAL A 180 1.38 30.71 -16.05
C VAL A 180 1.14 31.92 -15.15
N VAL A 181 1.74 33.07 -15.52
CA VAL A 181 1.78 34.28 -14.70
C VAL A 181 1.48 35.50 -15.58
N PRO A 182 0.56 36.37 -15.18
CA PRO A 182 0.33 37.64 -15.89
C PRO A 182 1.52 38.59 -15.72
N ILE A 183 1.89 39.28 -16.78
CA ILE A 183 2.94 40.32 -16.79
C ILE A 183 2.26 41.68 -16.97
N HIS A 184 2.58 42.61 -16.07
CA HIS A 184 2.00 43.94 -16.06
C HIS A 184 2.98 45.00 -16.52
N ASP A 185 2.43 46.06 -17.15
CA ASP A 185 3.18 47.28 -17.41
C ASP A 185 3.23 48.18 -16.15
N GLN A 186 3.87 49.33 -16.28
CA GLN A 186 3.98 50.30 -15.17
C GLN A 186 2.63 50.92 -14.77
N GLU A 187 1.62 50.83 -15.62
CA GLU A 187 0.27 51.25 -15.38
C GLU A 187 -0.62 50.15 -14.76
N GLY A 188 -0.07 48.98 -14.53
CA GLY A 188 -0.78 47.81 -13.95
C GLY A 188 -1.68 47.09 -14.94
N ARG A 189 -1.53 47.28 -16.25
CA ARG A 189 -2.29 46.55 -17.28
C ARG A 189 -1.55 45.25 -17.66
N ILE A 190 -2.30 44.18 -17.85
CA ILE A 190 -1.73 42.93 -18.35
C ILE A 190 -1.28 43.13 -19.81
N VAL A 191 -0.01 42.96 -20.09
CA VAL A 191 0.59 43.14 -21.42
C VAL A 191 1.09 41.81 -22.01
N ALA A 192 1.31 40.81 -21.17
CA ALA A 192 1.72 39.49 -21.60
C ALA A 192 1.36 38.43 -20.56
N VAL A 193 1.51 37.17 -20.94
CA VAL A 193 1.48 36.00 -20.04
C VAL A 193 2.79 35.25 -20.19
N LEU A 194 3.50 35.04 -19.07
CA LEU A 194 4.65 34.19 -18.97
C LEU A 194 4.21 32.76 -18.67
N GLY A 195 4.68 31.76 -19.41
CA GLY A 195 4.47 30.35 -19.14
C GLY A 195 5.81 29.62 -18.97
N ALA A 196 5.93 28.84 -17.90
CA ALA A 196 7.06 27.95 -17.67
C ALA A 196 6.56 26.51 -17.57
N ASP A 197 7.02 25.67 -18.49
CA ASP A 197 6.48 24.33 -18.73
C ASP A 197 7.29 23.26 -18.00
N ILE A 198 6.59 22.26 -17.47
CA ILE A 198 7.15 21.03 -16.88
C ILE A 198 6.61 19.80 -17.59
N SER A 199 7.43 18.74 -17.66
CA SER A 199 7.01 17.47 -18.23
C SER A 199 6.21 16.65 -17.20
N LEU A 200 4.96 16.32 -17.53
CA LEU A 200 4.11 15.42 -16.75
C LEU A 200 4.52 13.95 -16.92
N ASP A 201 5.14 13.59 -18.05
CA ASP A 201 5.69 12.24 -18.26
C ASP A 201 6.81 11.94 -17.28
N TRP A 202 7.60 12.94 -16.94
CA TRP A 202 8.62 12.79 -15.92
C TRP A 202 8.01 12.49 -14.53
N PHE A 203 6.93 13.18 -14.14
CA PHE A 203 6.19 12.87 -12.91
C PHE A 203 5.59 11.45 -12.97
N THR A 204 4.97 11.08 -14.08
CA THR A 204 4.43 9.75 -14.31
C THR A 204 5.50 8.67 -14.08
N ASN A 205 6.70 8.85 -14.65
CA ASN A 205 7.82 7.93 -14.48
C ASN A 205 8.27 7.82 -13.02
N LYS A 206 8.32 8.94 -12.29
CA LYS A 206 8.70 8.95 -10.87
C LYS A 206 7.65 8.30 -9.96
N LEU A 207 6.37 8.50 -10.23
CA LEU A 207 5.28 7.81 -9.55
C LEU A 207 5.35 6.30 -9.79
N ASN A 208 5.56 5.87 -11.03
CA ASN A 208 5.72 4.47 -11.40
C ASN A 208 6.94 3.82 -10.73
N GLU A 209 8.06 4.54 -10.64
CA GLU A 209 9.25 4.08 -9.93
C GLU A 209 8.94 3.86 -8.44
N ALA A 210 8.30 4.83 -7.79
CA ALA A 210 7.90 4.74 -6.38
C ALA A 210 6.90 3.59 -6.14
N ASP A 211 5.93 3.39 -7.03
CA ASP A 211 4.99 2.27 -7.00
C ASP A 211 5.71 0.93 -7.18
N SER A 212 6.69 0.87 -8.08
CA SER A 212 7.45 -0.35 -8.38
C SER A 212 8.24 -0.86 -7.18
N VAL A 213 8.80 0.03 -6.35
CA VAL A 213 9.54 -0.34 -5.13
C VAL A 213 8.64 -1.08 -4.15
N ILE A 214 7.44 -0.56 -3.88
CA ILE A 214 6.48 -1.23 -2.99
C ILE A 214 5.93 -2.51 -3.61
N ASN A 215 5.61 -2.47 -4.90
CA ASN A 215 5.07 -3.63 -5.59
C ASN A 215 6.10 -4.78 -5.68
N ARG A 216 7.41 -4.50 -5.76
CA ARG A 216 8.48 -5.51 -5.73
C ARG A 216 8.68 -6.12 -4.35
N SER A 217 8.58 -5.36 -3.27
CA SER A 217 8.75 -5.88 -1.90
C SER A 217 7.69 -6.94 -1.53
N LYS A 218 6.55 -6.95 -2.22
CA LYS A 218 5.47 -7.92 -2.10
C LYS A 218 5.57 -9.09 -3.11
N MET A 219 6.69 -9.24 -3.76
CA MET A 219 6.87 -9.86 -5.08
C MET A 219 6.57 -11.36 -5.18
N LEU A 220 6.66 -12.14 -4.10
CA LEU A 220 6.46 -13.59 -4.22
C LEU A 220 4.99 -14.00 -4.39
N MET A 221 4.04 -13.18 -3.95
CA MET A 221 2.60 -13.51 -4.04
C MET A 221 1.76 -12.50 -4.84
N ALA A 222 2.15 -11.24 -4.89
CA ALA A 222 1.39 -10.20 -5.57
C ALA A 222 1.42 -10.29 -7.10
N SER A 223 2.49 -10.87 -7.67
CA SER A 223 2.61 -11.04 -9.14
C SER A 223 1.56 -11.97 -9.74
N LYS A 224 1.00 -12.89 -8.96
CA LYS A 224 -0.05 -13.83 -9.41
C LYS A 224 -1.46 -13.20 -9.44
N PHE A 225 -1.70 -12.06 -8.80
CA PHE A 225 -3.05 -11.58 -8.50
C PHE A 225 -3.37 -10.17 -9.00
N GLU A 226 -2.57 -9.57 -9.91
CA GLU A 226 -2.77 -8.18 -10.41
C GLU A 226 -2.98 -7.14 -9.30
N MET A 227 -2.22 -7.23 -8.21
CA MET A 227 -2.42 -6.44 -6.99
C MET A 227 -1.47 -5.25 -6.91
N LYS A 228 -1.28 -4.54 -8.03
CA LYS A 228 -0.38 -3.37 -8.08
C LYS A 228 -1.11 -2.14 -7.56
N SER A 229 -0.47 -1.40 -6.64
CA SER A 229 -0.88 -0.02 -6.36
C SER A 229 -0.57 0.87 -7.56
N ASN A 230 -1.42 1.85 -7.80
CA ASN A 230 -1.24 2.85 -8.85
C ASN A 230 -1.36 4.25 -8.25
N SER A 231 -0.32 5.07 -8.46
CA SER A 231 -0.30 6.46 -8.03
C SER A 231 -0.35 7.39 -9.23
N PHE A 232 -1.14 8.43 -9.14
CA PHE A 232 -1.32 9.44 -10.19
C PHE A 232 -1.68 10.79 -9.58
N ILE A 233 -1.57 11.84 -10.37
CA ILE A 233 -1.96 13.20 -10.02
C ILE A 233 -3.20 13.56 -10.82
N ILE A 234 -4.18 14.15 -10.16
CA ILE A 234 -5.37 14.74 -10.79
C ILE A 234 -5.40 16.25 -10.53
N ASN A 235 -6.10 16.98 -11.38
CA ASN A 235 -6.45 18.37 -11.14
C ASN A 235 -7.66 18.44 -10.20
N HIS A 236 -8.01 19.65 -9.74
CA HIS A 236 -9.14 19.91 -8.84
C HIS A 236 -10.50 19.44 -9.40
N ASP A 237 -10.67 19.42 -10.70
CA ASP A 237 -11.88 18.91 -11.37
C ASP A 237 -11.91 17.39 -11.57
N GLY A 238 -10.85 16.68 -11.15
CA GLY A 238 -10.67 15.23 -11.30
C GLY A 238 -10.03 14.80 -12.61
N THR A 239 -9.62 15.71 -13.49
CA THR A 239 -8.90 15.39 -14.74
C THR A 239 -7.52 14.80 -14.44
N TYR A 240 -7.15 13.72 -15.11
CA TYR A 240 -5.83 13.11 -14.94
C TYR A 240 -4.73 14.00 -15.50
N MET A 241 -3.80 14.40 -14.63
CA MET A 241 -2.56 15.08 -14.99
C MET A 241 -1.46 14.07 -15.33
N THR A 242 -1.40 12.96 -14.58
CA THR A 242 -0.46 11.86 -14.81
C THR A 242 -1.18 10.53 -14.68
N ASN A 243 -0.73 9.50 -15.44
CA ASN A 243 -1.21 8.14 -15.27
C ASN A 243 -0.18 7.14 -15.81
N SER A 244 -0.09 5.97 -15.19
CA SER A 244 0.92 4.94 -15.48
C SER A 244 0.91 4.43 -16.92
N ASP A 245 -0.23 4.40 -17.59
CA ASP A 245 -0.37 3.92 -18.98
C ASP A 245 -0.55 5.05 -20.02
N GLY A 246 -0.61 6.30 -19.57
CA GLY A 246 -0.79 7.49 -20.42
C GLY A 246 -2.16 7.62 -21.10
N LYS A 247 -3.01 6.59 -21.06
CA LYS A 247 -4.27 6.55 -21.81
C LYS A 247 -5.36 7.43 -21.24
N HIS A 248 -5.31 7.69 -19.93
CA HIS A 248 -6.33 8.45 -19.23
C HIS A 248 -6.03 9.96 -19.17
N ILE A 249 -4.78 10.35 -19.48
CA ILE A 249 -4.38 11.76 -19.43
C ILE A 249 -5.21 12.57 -20.42
N MET A 250 -5.82 13.65 -19.98
CA MET A 250 -6.68 14.55 -20.74
C MET A 250 -7.98 13.94 -21.30
N GLN A 251 -8.17 12.61 -21.23
CA GLN A 251 -9.32 11.90 -21.81
C GLN A 251 -10.34 11.51 -20.78
N ASP A 252 -9.89 11.16 -19.58
CA ASP A 252 -10.73 10.62 -18.51
C ASP A 252 -10.71 11.51 -17.27
N ASN A 253 -11.75 11.34 -16.44
CA ASN A 253 -11.90 12.06 -15.19
C ASN A 253 -12.09 11.05 -14.05
N PHE A 254 -11.23 11.11 -13.04
CA PHE A 254 -11.23 10.20 -11.90
C PHE A 254 -12.52 10.30 -11.07
N PHE A 255 -13.06 11.51 -10.88
CA PHE A 255 -14.29 11.68 -10.10
C PHE A 255 -15.48 11.02 -10.79
N ARG A 256 -15.60 11.18 -12.11
CA ARG A 256 -16.64 10.49 -12.90
C ARG A 256 -16.49 8.96 -12.85
N GLN A 257 -15.26 8.45 -12.81
CA GLN A 257 -15.02 7.01 -12.66
C GLN A 257 -15.47 6.51 -11.28
N LEU A 258 -15.23 7.27 -10.20
CA LEU A 258 -15.71 6.95 -8.87
C LEU A 258 -17.24 6.98 -8.80
N GLU A 259 -17.88 8.02 -9.32
CA GLU A 259 -19.34 8.16 -9.36
C GLU A 259 -20.02 7.03 -10.11
N ALA A 260 -19.45 6.62 -11.23
CA ALA A 260 -19.96 5.51 -12.03
C ALA A 260 -19.89 4.16 -11.32
N CYS A 261 -18.96 4.00 -10.36
CA CYS A 261 -18.74 2.74 -9.66
C CYS A 261 -19.43 2.67 -8.29
N ASP A 262 -19.55 3.77 -7.54
CA ASP A 262 -19.94 3.77 -6.12
C ASP A 262 -20.83 4.98 -5.71
N GLY A 263 -21.57 5.52 -6.63
CA GLY A 263 -22.62 6.55 -6.49
C GLY A 263 -22.59 7.42 -5.21
N SER A 264 -23.32 7.02 -4.17
CA SER A 264 -23.48 7.83 -2.96
C SER A 264 -22.21 7.94 -2.10
N ASN A 265 -21.32 6.94 -2.12
CA ASN A 265 -20.06 6.98 -1.38
C ASN A 265 -19.04 7.86 -2.12
N ALA A 266 -19.07 7.88 -3.45
CA ALA A 266 -18.18 8.69 -4.28
C ALA A 266 -18.31 10.18 -3.96
N GLU A 267 -19.52 10.71 -3.86
CA GLU A 267 -19.76 12.13 -3.55
C GLU A 267 -19.12 12.54 -2.21
N SER A 268 -19.26 11.71 -1.17
CA SER A 268 -18.63 11.96 0.13
C SER A 268 -17.12 12.01 0.04
N VAL A 269 -16.51 11.12 -0.76
CA VAL A 269 -15.05 11.07 -0.97
C VAL A 269 -14.55 12.25 -1.76
N ILE A 270 -15.21 12.56 -2.88
CA ILE A 270 -14.90 13.72 -3.73
C ILE A 270 -14.93 15.00 -2.90
N ASN A 271 -15.96 15.19 -2.09
CA ASN A 271 -16.07 16.35 -1.20
C ASN A 271 -14.94 16.41 -0.17
N ARG A 272 -14.49 15.28 0.39
CA ARG A 272 -13.33 15.23 1.30
C ARG A 272 -12.03 15.58 0.58
N ILE A 273 -11.82 15.03 -0.61
CA ILE A 273 -10.66 15.32 -1.46
C ILE A 273 -10.60 16.81 -1.77
N LEU A 274 -11.71 17.41 -2.22
CA LEU A 274 -11.81 18.83 -2.60
C LEU A 274 -11.63 19.77 -1.41
N ASN A 275 -12.07 19.39 -0.23
CA ASN A 275 -11.91 20.19 0.99
C ASN A 275 -10.51 20.06 1.62
N GLY A 276 -9.59 19.32 0.98
CA GLY A 276 -8.22 19.15 1.46
C GLY A 276 -8.13 18.43 2.80
N ILE A 277 -9.17 17.68 3.18
CA ILE A 277 -9.18 16.89 4.41
C ILE A 277 -8.23 15.72 4.19
N GLU A 278 -7.05 15.79 4.78
CA GLU A 278 -6.10 14.69 4.83
C GLU A 278 -6.65 13.55 5.69
N ASP A 279 -7.63 12.81 5.19
CA ASP A 279 -8.16 11.65 5.90
C ASP A 279 -7.43 10.39 5.48
N ASN A 280 -6.14 10.33 5.85
CA ASN A 280 -5.25 9.22 5.59
C ASN A 280 -5.44 8.05 6.56
N LYS A 281 -6.43 8.11 7.45
CA LYS A 281 -6.68 7.09 8.48
C LYS A 281 -7.91 6.24 8.22
N SER A 282 -8.83 6.68 7.37
CA SER A 282 -9.99 5.87 7.01
C SER A 282 -9.61 4.87 5.91
N LEU A 283 -9.57 3.61 6.27
CA LEU A 283 -9.47 2.47 5.35
C LEU A 283 -10.83 2.20 4.72
N ASP A 284 -11.50 3.24 4.23
CA ASP A 284 -12.77 3.09 3.56
C ASP A 284 -12.54 2.35 2.23
N ARG A 285 -13.39 1.41 1.94
CA ARG A 285 -13.34 0.62 0.71
C ARG A 285 -14.19 1.30 -0.34
N PHE A 286 -13.60 1.55 -1.50
CA PHE A 286 -14.25 2.15 -2.65
C PHE A 286 -14.15 1.23 -3.86
N LEU A 287 -15.15 1.31 -4.73
CA LEU A 287 -15.10 0.63 -6.01
C LEU A 287 -14.41 1.52 -7.04
N VAL A 288 -13.26 1.08 -7.53
CA VAL A 288 -12.54 1.72 -8.64
C VAL A 288 -12.41 0.69 -9.76
N ASN A 289 -12.98 0.99 -10.93
CA ASN A 289 -13.01 0.06 -12.08
C ASN A 289 -13.53 -1.34 -11.71
N GLY A 290 -14.57 -1.41 -10.86
CA GLY A 290 -15.20 -2.67 -10.42
C GLY A 290 -14.37 -3.49 -9.42
N LYS A 291 -13.30 -2.94 -8.87
CA LYS A 291 -12.46 -3.57 -7.82
C LYS A 291 -12.54 -2.76 -6.54
N GLU A 292 -12.68 -3.43 -5.39
CA GLU A 292 -12.57 -2.78 -4.08
C GLU A 292 -11.13 -2.31 -3.85
N CYS A 293 -10.97 -1.02 -3.56
CA CYS A 293 -9.68 -0.37 -3.36
C CYS A 293 -9.70 0.52 -2.11
N PHE A 294 -8.54 0.69 -1.49
CA PHE A 294 -8.27 1.78 -0.56
C PHE A 294 -7.78 2.99 -1.36
N LEU A 295 -8.28 4.17 -1.02
CA LEU A 295 -7.86 5.43 -1.61
C LEU A 295 -7.04 6.23 -0.60
N PHE A 296 -5.85 6.65 -1.02
CA PHE A 296 -5.02 7.60 -0.32
C PHE A 296 -4.91 8.84 -1.20
N TYR A 297 -5.11 10.02 -0.64
CA TYR A 297 -5.03 11.26 -1.38
C TYR A 297 -4.40 12.38 -0.55
N MET A 298 -3.70 13.30 -1.23
CA MET A 298 -3.02 14.42 -0.59
C MET A 298 -2.93 15.60 -1.56
N PRO A 299 -3.28 16.82 -1.13
CA PRO A 299 -3.10 18.02 -1.96
C PRO A 299 -1.61 18.30 -2.19
N VAL A 300 -1.28 18.69 -3.42
CA VAL A 300 0.06 19.13 -3.80
C VAL A 300 0.16 20.64 -3.57
N LYS A 301 1.03 21.04 -2.65
CA LYS A 301 1.18 22.45 -2.23
C LYS A 301 1.58 23.34 -3.41
N TYR A 302 1.05 24.55 -3.47
CA TYR A 302 1.24 25.55 -4.54
C TYR A 302 0.57 25.20 -5.88
N THR A 303 -0.28 24.20 -5.90
CA THR A 303 -1.07 23.83 -7.07
C THR A 303 -2.50 23.54 -6.66
N GLN A 304 -3.37 23.31 -7.65
CA GLN A 304 -4.70 22.74 -7.45
C GLN A 304 -4.68 21.21 -7.68
N TRP A 305 -3.51 20.60 -7.64
CA TRP A 305 -3.33 19.18 -7.93
C TRP A 305 -3.48 18.32 -6.67
N ILE A 306 -3.92 17.12 -6.87
CA ILE A 306 -4.13 16.15 -5.83
C ILE A 306 -3.38 14.88 -6.24
N LEU A 307 -2.47 14.43 -5.39
CA LEU A 307 -1.83 13.14 -5.51
C LEU A 307 -2.77 12.08 -4.98
N VAL A 308 -3.08 11.07 -5.79
CA VAL A 308 -3.96 9.95 -5.44
C VAL A 308 -3.18 8.64 -5.57
N THR A 309 -3.34 7.74 -4.61
CA THR A 309 -2.83 6.37 -4.67
C THR A 309 -3.98 5.40 -4.45
N VAL A 310 -4.21 4.53 -5.42
CA VAL A 310 -5.23 3.48 -5.39
C VAL A 310 -4.54 2.15 -5.05
N VAL A 311 -5.02 1.48 -4.00
CA VAL A 311 -4.47 0.21 -3.52
C VAL A 311 -5.58 -0.84 -3.50
N PRO A 312 -5.53 -1.92 -4.29
CA PRO A 312 -6.53 -2.96 -4.24
C PRO A 312 -6.64 -3.57 -2.83
N CYS A 313 -7.85 -3.57 -2.24
CA CYS A 313 -8.11 -4.12 -0.90
C CYS A 313 -7.64 -5.55 -0.78
N ARG A 314 -7.85 -6.35 -1.82
CA ARG A 314 -7.46 -7.76 -1.88
C ARG A 314 -5.95 -7.96 -1.64
N ALA A 315 -5.10 -7.00 -2.07
CA ALA A 315 -3.66 -7.07 -1.86
C ALA A 315 -3.30 -7.01 -0.36
N VAL A 316 -3.97 -6.15 0.39
CA VAL A 316 -3.77 -6.00 1.83
C VAL A 316 -4.43 -7.15 2.59
N ASP A 317 -5.67 -7.52 2.23
CA ASP A 317 -6.43 -8.58 2.91
C ASP A 317 -5.75 -9.94 2.82
N ILE A 318 -5.16 -10.31 1.67
CA ILE A 318 -4.38 -11.55 1.53
C ILE A 318 -3.16 -11.54 2.44
N LEU A 319 -2.45 -10.43 2.55
CA LEU A 319 -1.28 -10.32 3.44
C LEU A 319 -1.69 -10.43 4.91
N CYS A 320 -2.80 -9.80 5.30
CA CYS A 320 -3.36 -9.93 6.64
C CYS A 320 -3.72 -11.39 6.95
N TYR A 321 -4.36 -12.08 6.01
CA TYR A 321 -4.72 -13.49 6.17
C TYR A 321 -3.49 -14.39 6.27
N LEU A 322 -2.49 -14.22 5.40
CA LEU A 322 -1.27 -15.05 5.39
C LEU A 322 -0.45 -14.87 6.68
N ASN A 323 -0.24 -13.62 7.12
CA ASN A 323 0.48 -13.35 8.36
C ASN A 323 -0.29 -13.92 9.56
N GLY A 324 -1.60 -13.67 9.63
CA GLY A 324 -2.45 -14.23 10.67
C GLY A 324 -2.45 -15.76 10.69
N ALA A 325 -2.57 -16.41 9.52
CA ALA A 325 -2.52 -17.87 9.40
C ALA A 325 -1.16 -18.43 9.85
N THR A 326 -0.07 -17.74 9.53
CA THR A 326 1.28 -18.13 9.97
C THR A 326 1.37 -18.11 11.50
N VAL A 327 0.94 -17.03 12.14
CA VAL A 327 0.91 -16.90 13.61
C VAL A 327 -0.03 -17.94 14.23
N PHE A 328 -1.19 -18.18 13.63
CA PHE A 328 -2.15 -19.20 14.06
C PHE A 328 -1.51 -20.60 14.07
N ILE A 329 -0.84 -20.98 12.97
CA ILE A 329 -0.16 -22.30 12.85
C ILE A 329 0.99 -22.42 13.85
N ILE A 330 1.85 -21.39 13.95
CA ILE A 330 2.99 -21.38 14.88
C ILE A 330 2.51 -21.52 16.33
N THR A 331 1.39 -20.89 16.67
CA THR A 331 0.82 -20.97 18.02
C THR A 331 0.18 -22.33 18.29
N LEU A 332 -0.58 -22.87 17.35
CA LEU A 332 -1.36 -24.10 17.57
C LEU A 332 -0.50 -25.36 17.51
N LEU A 333 0.52 -25.40 16.64
CA LEU A 333 1.36 -26.59 16.38
C LEU A 333 2.03 -27.15 17.65
N PRO A 334 2.72 -26.35 18.50
CA PRO A 334 3.31 -26.84 19.74
C PRO A 334 2.30 -27.47 20.70
N PHE A 335 1.10 -26.88 20.81
CA PHE A 335 0.04 -27.43 21.65
C PHE A 335 -0.50 -28.76 21.11
N LEU A 336 -0.65 -28.90 19.80
CA LEU A 336 -1.02 -30.17 19.18
C LEU A 336 0.04 -31.26 19.44
N LEU A 337 1.33 -30.92 19.32
CA LEU A 337 2.44 -31.83 19.63
C LEU A 337 2.43 -32.21 21.10
N LEU A 338 2.16 -31.30 22.02
CA LEU A 338 2.06 -31.55 23.46
C LEU A 338 0.88 -32.48 23.77
N VAL A 339 -0.29 -32.24 23.17
CA VAL A 339 -1.48 -33.11 23.31
C VAL A 339 -1.18 -34.49 22.77
N PHE A 340 -0.54 -34.58 21.62
CA PHE A 340 -0.14 -35.88 21.02
C PHE A 340 0.85 -36.65 21.91
N ALA A 341 1.93 -35.99 22.39
CA ALA A 341 2.89 -36.56 23.31
C ALA A 341 2.22 -37.04 24.62
N GLY A 342 1.34 -36.19 25.20
CA GLY A 342 0.55 -36.53 26.40
C GLY A 342 -0.36 -37.74 26.17
N TYR A 343 -1.02 -37.83 25.01
CA TYR A 343 -1.82 -39.01 24.65
C TYR A 343 -1.01 -40.28 24.58
N PHE A 344 0.18 -40.24 23.96
CA PHE A 344 1.11 -41.39 23.89
C PHE A 344 1.60 -41.80 25.27
N TYR A 345 2.01 -40.83 26.09
CA TYR A 345 2.45 -41.09 27.46
C TYR A 345 1.34 -41.76 28.27
N LEU A 346 0.11 -41.24 28.22
CA LEU A 346 -1.04 -41.84 28.89
C LEU A 346 -1.37 -43.23 28.42
N ARG A 347 -1.26 -43.48 27.13
CA ARG A 347 -1.48 -44.81 26.57
C ARG A 347 -0.43 -45.83 27.10
N ASN A 348 0.81 -45.37 27.22
CA ASN A 348 1.92 -46.24 27.71
C ASN A 348 1.86 -46.50 29.24
N VAL A 349 1.33 -45.54 30.00
CA VAL A 349 1.21 -45.66 31.48
C VAL A 349 -0.17 -46.25 31.89
N ALA A 350 -1.25 -45.69 31.36
CA ALA A 350 -2.61 -46.05 31.81
C ALA A 350 -3.06 -47.47 31.37
N LYS A 351 -2.55 -47.97 30.23
CA LYS A 351 -2.89 -49.31 29.74
C LYS A 351 -2.26 -50.41 30.56
N PRO A 352 -0.95 -50.41 30.86
CA PRO A 352 -0.32 -51.37 31.77
C PRO A 352 -0.92 -51.34 33.16
N LEU A 353 -1.10 -50.17 33.76
CA LEU A 353 -1.71 -50.01 35.09
C LEU A 353 -3.07 -50.67 35.16
N LYS A 354 -3.90 -50.53 34.12
CA LYS A 354 -5.20 -51.18 34.07
C LYS A 354 -5.09 -52.71 34.01
N GLN A 355 -4.09 -53.25 33.36
CA GLN A 355 -3.83 -54.68 33.31
C GLN A 355 -3.40 -55.19 34.69
N LEU A 356 -2.52 -54.48 35.41
CA LEU A 356 -2.11 -54.79 36.76
C LEU A 356 -3.25 -54.79 37.74
N VAL A 357 -4.17 -53.80 37.68
CA VAL A 357 -5.37 -53.75 38.50
C VAL A 357 -6.26 -54.95 38.23
N LYS A 358 -6.37 -55.43 36.99
CA LYS A 358 -7.14 -56.62 36.67
C LYS A 358 -6.48 -57.88 37.24
N VAL A 359 -5.13 -57.99 37.14
CA VAL A 359 -4.41 -59.14 37.77
C VAL A 359 -4.57 -59.11 39.27
N ALA A 360 -4.50 -57.93 39.94
CA ALA A 360 -4.73 -57.80 41.36
C ALA A 360 -6.15 -58.27 41.75
N ASP A 361 -7.18 -57.86 40.96
CA ASP A 361 -8.58 -58.33 41.18
C ASP A 361 -8.68 -59.85 40.98
N ASP A 362 -8.04 -60.41 39.95
CA ASP A 362 -8.04 -61.88 39.70
C ASP A 362 -7.33 -62.63 40.84
N ILE A 363 -6.23 -62.12 41.41
CA ILE A 363 -5.56 -62.68 42.61
C ILE A 363 -6.50 -62.71 43.83
N VAL A 364 -7.25 -61.60 44.08
CA VAL A 364 -8.23 -61.52 45.16
C VAL A 364 -9.38 -62.53 44.97
N ASP A 365 -9.78 -62.78 43.73
CA ASP A 365 -10.79 -63.78 43.37
C ASP A 365 -10.27 -65.23 43.43
N GLY A 366 -9.00 -65.42 43.81
CA GLY A 366 -8.36 -66.73 43.89
C GLY A 366 -7.90 -67.32 42.55
N LYS A 367 -7.88 -66.54 41.47
CA LYS A 367 -7.39 -66.92 40.17
C LYS A 367 -5.89 -66.62 40.07
N LEU A 368 -5.05 -67.62 40.50
CA LEU A 368 -3.61 -67.38 40.59
C LEU A 368 -2.84 -67.74 39.31
N ASP A 369 -3.54 -68.11 38.23
CA ASP A 369 -2.92 -68.47 36.93
C ASP A 369 -3.01 -67.33 35.91
N THR A 370 -3.41 -66.12 36.29
CA THR A 370 -3.52 -64.97 35.38
C THR A 370 -2.13 -64.51 34.96
N PRO A 371 -1.78 -64.48 33.65
CA PRO A 371 -0.46 -64.10 33.22
C PRO A 371 -0.20 -62.61 33.50
N MET A 372 1.03 -62.32 33.99
CA MET A 372 1.49 -60.93 34.19
C MET A 372 1.68 -60.22 32.86
N PRO A 373 1.26 -58.94 32.76
CA PRO A 373 1.48 -58.20 31.54
C PRO A 373 2.96 -57.85 31.30
N GLU A 374 3.41 -57.94 30.03
CA GLU A 374 4.76 -57.50 29.66
C GLU A 374 4.89 -55.98 29.79
N MET A 375 5.95 -55.52 30.44
CA MET A 375 6.28 -54.11 30.62
C MET A 375 7.34 -53.67 29.61
N LYS A 376 7.11 -52.50 29.02
CA LYS A 376 8.01 -51.92 28.00
C LYS A 376 9.18 -51.15 28.62
N TYR A 377 9.00 -50.65 29.83
CA TYR A 377 9.97 -49.79 30.54
C TYR A 377 10.20 -50.35 31.95
N ASN A 378 11.41 -50.10 32.45
CA ASN A 378 11.79 -50.46 33.82
C ASN A 378 11.58 -49.21 34.72
N ASP A 379 10.34 -48.99 35.10
CA ASP A 379 9.86 -47.87 35.92
C ASP A 379 9.07 -48.37 37.15
N GLU A 380 8.45 -47.46 37.87
CA GLU A 380 7.65 -47.78 39.06
C GLU A 380 6.50 -48.73 38.75
N ILE A 381 5.99 -48.75 37.53
CA ILE A 381 4.93 -49.68 37.10
C ILE A 381 5.47 -51.07 36.92
N CYS A 382 6.73 -51.20 36.46
CA CYS A 382 7.42 -52.48 36.41
C CYS A 382 7.69 -53.06 37.81
N GLN A 383 8.13 -52.21 38.74
CA GLN A 383 8.29 -52.62 40.16
C GLN A 383 6.97 -53.09 40.79
N LEU A 384 5.86 -52.41 40.48
CA LEU A 384 4.53 -52.83 40.92
C LEU A 384 4.12 -54.18 40.33
N ARG A 385 4.44 -54.43 39.05
CA ARG A 385 4.24 -55.73 38.40
C ARG A 385 5.00 -56.82 39.12
N ASP A 386 6.30 -56.60 39.38
CA ASP A 386 7.19 -57.57 40.01
C ASP A 386 6.69 -57.90 41.43
N SER A 387 6.25 -56.90 42.21
CA SER A 387 5.66 -57.12 43.53
C SER A 387 4.35 -57.89 43.48
N LEU A 388 3.50 -57.70 42.49
CA LEU A 388 2.27 -58.47 42.29
C LEU A 388 2.59 -59.92 41.83
N GLU A 389 3.62 -60.14 41.04
CA GLU A 389 4.10 -61.44 40.60
C GLU A 389 4.60 -62.24 41.79
N ASP A 390 5.40 -61.61 42.67
CA ASP A 390 5.84 -62.24 43.94
C ASP A 390 4.71 -62.69 44.84
N ILE A 391 3.69 -61.77 45.04
CA ILE A 391 2.49 -62.07 45.83
C ILE A 391 1.73 -63.26 45.20
N GLN A 392 1.54 -63.27 43.89
CA GLN A 392 0.85 -64.30 43.16
C GLN A 392 1.60 -65.66 43.37
N GLY A 393 2.95 -65.70 43.26
CA GLY A 393 3.77 -66.83 43.50
C GLY A 393 3.67 -67.38 44.92
N ILE A 394 3.75 -66.55 45.94
CA ILE A 394 3.60 -66.93 47.33
C ILE A 394 2.19 -67.52 47.60
N LEU A 395 1.15 -66.93 47.12
CA LEU A 395 -0.23 -67.37 47.29
C LEU A 395 -0.48 -68.74 46.58
N SER A 396 0.07 -68.90 45.40
CA SER A 396 -0.04 -70.14 44.63
C SER A 396 0.64 -71.33 45.39
N HIS A 397 1.81 -71.10 45.98
CA HIS A 397 2.50 -72.07 46.80
C HIS A 397 1.73 -72.46 48.04
N TYR A 398 1.16 -71.53 48.76
CA TYR A 398 0.29 -71.77 49.94
C TYR A 398 -1.00 -72.52 49.60
N THR A 399 -1.59 -72.30 48.45
CA THR A 399 -2.81 -73.02 48.02
C THR A 399 -2.52 -74.46 47.54
N ASP A 400 -1.36 -74.70 46.94
CA ASP A 400 -0.92 -76.07 46.54
C ASP A 400 -0.53 -76.93 47.74
N ASP A 401 0.14 -76.37 48.75
CA ASP A 401 0.46 -77.05 49.98
C ASP A 401 -0.80 -77.43 50.77
N ARG A 402 -1.85 -76.60 50.77
CA ARG A 402 -3.15 -76.95 51.40
C ARG A 402 -3.93 -78.00 50.66
N LYS A 403 -3.70 -78.25 49.36
CA LYS A 403 -4.37 -79.26 48.57
C LYS A 403 -3.65 -80.64 48.72
N LYS A 404 -2.42 -80.66 49.25
CA LYS A 404 -1.58 -81.85 49.43
C LYS A 404 -1.63 -82.38 50.89
N SER A 405 -2.14 -81.60 51.84
CA SER A 405 -2.37 -82.02 53.23
C SER A 405 -3.88 -82.39 53.43
#